data_e90cf3490f0b4fb67c3063ee66a9ba5c
#
_entry.id   e90cf3490f0b4fb67c3063ee66a9ba5c
#
_cell.length_a   1.000
_cell.length_b   1.000
_cell.length_c   1.000
_cell.angle_alpha   90.00
_cell.angle_beta   90.00
_cell.angle_gamma   90.00
#
_symmetry.space_group_name_H-M   'P 1'
#
loop_
_entity.id
_entity.type
_entity.pdbx_description
1 polymer ?
#
loop_
_entity_poly.entity_id
_entity_poly.type
_entity_poly.pdbx_seq_one_letter_code
_entity_poly.pdbx_strand_id
1 'polypeptide(L)'
;MTTRQISRLMIFSAAFAFTAVLLFNGQTVSSAGKGDRSAPTVPANLTVTGITDWSVSLKWQPSTDNSGKFSYRVRINNLNNSAYNTLATVSQTQTTYTANYLSSNSNYTFSVYAVDDNGNKSADSNIASAHTLADTTPPTGLVLHATVLTPSQVKLTWTTATDDVPANCCNYGVNLNGARITQNVNWLSQTSATIRHLQPGTGYSFSVTASDFSGGNATTSNAVDVVTLPSSDTLPPTIPTNLHLVRDDSCAEIWLGWTESSDASDSQANIEYEIYVNGVLSPLPVSAGVDFDFVYGTAFGDNYFTIRAVDRSGNSSAPSTPIKLFLWPC
;
A
#
# COMPACT_ATOMS: atom_id res chain seq x y z
N MET A 1 -13.43 2.58 39.36
CA MET A 1 -14.86 2.16 39.26
C MET A 1 -15.55 3.01 38.19
N THR A 2 -15.75 2.49 37.00
CA THR A 2 -16.85 2.87 36.09
C THR A 2 -16.85 1.85 34.93
N THR A 3 -17.85 1.01 35.01
CA THR A 3 -18.19 -0.10 34.11
C THR A 3 -18.70 0.45 32.79
N ARG A 4 -18.10 0.11 31.66
CA ARG A 4 -18.72 0.29 30.32
C ARG A 4 -19.43 -0.99 29.92
N GLN A 5 -20.75 -0.89 29.80
CA GLN A 5 -21.65 -1.93 29.30
C GLN A 5 -21.43 -2.14 27.80
N ILE A 6 -21.24 -3.40 27.43
CA ILE A 6 -21.29 -3.86 26.04
C ILE A 6 -22.70 -4.33 25.77
N SER A 7 -23.42 -3.60 24.91
CA SER A 7 -24.77 -4.00 24.44
C SER A 7 -24.64 -5.10 23.40
N ARG A 8 -25.03 -6.31 23.77
CA ARG A 8 -25.30 -7.42 22.82
C ARG A 8 -26.66 -7.21 22.18
N LEU A 9 -26.70 -7.08 20.87
CA LEU A 9 -27.92 -7.09 20.08
C LEU A 9 -28.38 -8.53 19.90
N MET A 10 -29.46 -8.94 20.60
CA MET A 10 -30.17 -10.21 20.37
C MET A 10 -31.16 -10.00 19.22
N ILE A 11 -30.99 -10.79 18.15
CA ILE A 11 -31.99 -10.88 17.09
C ILE A 11 -33.02 -11.92 17.53
N PHE A 12 -34.24 -11.46 17.86
CA PHE A 12 -35.40 -12.33 18.07
C PHE A 12 -36.05 -12.67 16.72
N SER A 13 -36.02 -13.95 16.36
CA SER A 13 -36.79 -14.51 15.27
C SER A 13 -38.24 -14.75 15.78
N ALA A 14 -39.17 -13.92 15.39
CA ALA A 14 -40.60 -14.15 15.63
C ALA A 14 -41.23 -14.78 14.38
N ALA A 15 -41.54 -16.07 14.46
CA ALA A 15 -42.37 -16.75 13.48
C ALA A 15 -43.85 -16.33 13.66
N PHE A 16 -44.38 -15.53 12.75
CA PHE A 16 -45.81 -15.26 12.65
C PHE A 16 -46.44 -16.19 11.62
N ALA A 17 -47.25 -17.15 12.11
CA ALA A 17 -48.14 -17.91 11.25
C ALA A 17 -49.35 -17.03 10.82
N PHE A 18 -49.38 -16.64 9.55
CA PHE A 18 -50.55 -15.98 8.97
C PHE A 18 -51.39 -17.02 8.22
N THR A 19 -52.62 -17.25 8.73
CA THR A 19 -53.66 -17.98 8.03
C THR A 19 -54.23 -17.07 6.93
N ALA A 20 -53.88 -17.34 5.68
CA ALA A 20 -54.42 -16.57 4.56
C ALA A 20 -55.76 -17.12 4.14
N VAL A 21 -56.81 -16.31 4.31
CA VAL A 21 -58.12 -16.50 3.67
C VAL A 21 -57.99 -16.08 2.22
N LEU A 22 -58.08 -17.05 1.29
CA LEU A 22 -58.08 -16.82 -0.15
C LEU A 22 -59.45 -16.23 -0.58
N LEU A 23 -59.49 -14.90 -0.78
CA LEU A 23 -60.51 -14.24 -1.57
C LEU A 23 -60.05 -14.23 -3.02
N PHE A 24 -60.70 -15.06 -3.85
CA PHE A 24 -60.55 -15.02 -5.30
C PHE A 24 -61.21 -13.73 -5.85
N ASN A 25 -60.45 -12.66 -5.96
CA ASN A 25 -60.79 -11.57 -6.88
C ASN A 25 -60.12 -11.89 -8.21
N GLY A 26 -60.91 -12.01 -9.26
CA GLY A 26 -60.44 -12.23 -10.63
C GLY A 26 -59.53 -11.11 -11.13
N GLN A 27 -58.26 -11.16 -10.76
CA GLN A 27 -57.24 -10.38 -11.43
C GLN A 27 -56.77 -11.14 -12.65
N THR A 28 -57.02 -10.55 -13.81
CA THR A 28 -56.35 -10.95 -15.06
C THR A 28 -54.86 -11.04 -14.77
N VAL A 29 -54.31 -12.26 -14.85
CA VAL A 29 -52.87 -12.47 -14.82
C VAL A 29 -52.34 -11.71 -16.03
N SER A 30 -51.79 -10.52 -15.79
CA SER A 30 -50.98 -9.82 -16.79
C SER A 30 -49.86 -10.82 -17.13
N SER A 31 -49.88 -11.30 -18.36
CA SER A 31 -48.75 -12.07 -18.92
C SER A 31 -47.50 -11.29 -18.59
N ALA A 32 -46.66 -11.82 -17.71
CA ALA A 32 -45.32 -11.29 -17.49
C ALA A 32 -44.68 -11.19 -18.86
N GLY A 33 -44.52 -9.97 -19.38
CA GLY A 33 -43.92 -9.73 -20.69
C GLY A 33 -42.64 -10.53 -20.76
N LYS A 34 -42.45 -11.31 -21.81
CA LYS A 34 -41.18 -11.99 -22.06
C LYS A 34 -40.10 -10.94 -21.96
N GLY A 35 -39.24 -11.01 -20.92
CA GLY A 35 -38.10 -10.13 -20.78
C GLY A 35 -37.33 -10.10 -22.09
N ASP A 36 -36.76 -8.96 -22.41
CA ASP A 36 -35.94 -8.80 -23.58
C ASP A 36 -34.84 -9.89 -23.66
N ARG A 37 -34.75 -10.56 -24.81
CA ARG A 37 -33.78 -11.61 -25.10
C ARG A 37 -32.86 -11.25 -26.27
N SER A 38 -33.05 -10.05 -26.82
CA SER A 38 -32.23 -9.56 -27.91
C SER A 38 -30.99 -8.88 -27.37
N ALA A 39 -29.83 -9.29 -27.83
CA ALA A 39 -28.61 -8.61 -27.48
C ALA A 39 -28.44 -7.33 -28.30
N PRO A 40 -27.77 -6.31 -27.78
CA PRO A 40 -27.37 -5.15 -28.55
C PRO A 40 -26.53 -5.52 -29.78
N THR A 41 -26.50 -4.65 -30.78
CA THR A 41 -25.59 -4.84 -31.91
C THR A 41 -24.13 -4.74 -31.48
N VAL A 42 -23.24 -5.41 -32.21
CA VAL A 42 -21.81 -5.40 -31.94
C VAL A 42 -21.24 -4.00 -32.13
N PRO A 43 -20.46 -3.45 -31.17
CA PRO A 43 -19.69 -2.22 -31.41
C PRO A 43 -18.70 -2.45 -32.55
N ALA A 44 -18.66 -1.57 -33.54
CA ALA A 44 -17.86 -1.76 -34.75
C ALA A 44 -16.70 -0.76 -34.83
N ASN A 45 -15.71 -1.06 -35.65
CA ASN A 45 -14.60 -0.16 -35.98
C ASN A 45 -13.86 0.38 -34.72
N LEU A 46 -13.59 -0.49 -33.75
CA LEU A 46 -12.74 -0.13 -32.64
C LEU A 46 -11.35 0.25 -33.17
N THR A 47 -10.91 1.46 -32.82
CA THR A 47 -9.62 2.02 -33.21
C THR A 47 -8.92 2.68 -32.01
N VAL A 48 -7.60 2.65 -32.03
CA VAL A 48 -6.75 3.46 -31.15
C VAL A 48 -6.63 4.86 -31.72
N THR A 49 -6.88 5.90 -30.90
CA THR A 49 -6.84 7.31 -31.31
C THR A 49 -5.73 8.11 -30.63
N GLY A 50 -5.14 7.58 -29.58
CA GLY A 50 -4.01 8.19 -28.87
C GLY A 50 -3.30 7.18 -28.00
N ILE A 51 -1.99 7.35 -27.85
CA ILE A 51 -1.14 6.50 -27.01
C ILE A 51 -0.19 7.43 -26.23
N THR A 52 -0.07 7.18 -24.92
CA THR A 52 0.98 7.74 -24.08
C THR A 52 1.78 6.60 -23.44
N ASP A 53 2.66 6.90 -22.54
CA ASP A 53 3.39 5.93 -21.71
C ASP A 53 2.49 5.19 -20.70
N TRP A 54 1.38 5.79 -20.27
CA TRP A 54 0.47 5.25 -19.25
C TRP A 54 -0.99 5.16 -19.69
N SER A 55 -1.34 5.57 -20.93
CA SER A 55 -2.73 5.54 -21.38
C SER A 55 -2.88 5.20 -22.87
N VAL A 56 -4.06 4.65 -23.21
CA VAL A 56 -4.49 4.41 -24.60
C VAL A 56 -5.92 4.91 -24.77
N SER A 57 -6.13 5.81 -25.73
CA SER A 57 -7.44 6.32 -26.11
C SER A 57 -8.05 5.50 -27.23
N LEU A 58 -9.31 5.13 -27.06
CA LEU A 58 -10.09 4.26 -27.94
C LEU A 58 -11.32 4.98 -28.48
N LYS A 59 -11.75 4.60 -29.68
CA LYS A 59 -13.02 5.04 -30.29
C LYS A 59 -13.64 3.88 -31.06
N TRP A 60 -14.98 3.79 -31.03
CA TRP A 60 -15.75 2.78 -31.76
C TRP A 60 -17.04 3.35 -32.34
N GLN A 61 -17.70 2.61 -33.21
CA GLN A 61 -19.02 2.95 -33.72
C GLN A 61 -20.11 2.50 -32.72
N PRO A 62 -21.20 3.28 -32.55
CA PRO A 62 -22.22 2.98 -31.56
C PRO A 62 -22.98 1.71 -31.89
N SER A 63 -23.41 1.01 -30.85
CA SER A 63 -24.38 -0.06 -30.89
C SER A 63 -25.81 0.48 -30.84
N THR A 64 -26.77 -0.35 -31.24
CA THR A 64 -28.20 -0.14 -31.06
C THR A 64 -28.83 -1.33 -30.35
N ASP A 65 -29.90 -1.11 -29.63
CA ASP A 65 -30.68 -2.14 -28.97
C ASP A 65 -32.19 -1.84 -29.02
N ASN A 66 -33.02 -2.88 -29.06
CA ASN A 66 -34.46 -2.73 -29.08
C ASN A 66 -35.04 -2.16 -27.78
N SER A 67 -34.43 -2.40 -26.65
CA SER A 67 -34.78 -1.79 -25.35
C SER A 67 -34.32 -0.34 -25.24
N GLY A 68 -33.39 0.09 -26.06
CA GLY A 68 -32.77 1.41 -26.00
C GLY A 68 -31.90 1.65 -24.75
N LYS A 69 -31.64 0.61 -23.97
CA LYS A 69 -30.84 0.68 -22.74
C LYS A 69 -29.75 -0.39 -22.70
N PHE A 70 -28.53 0.04 -22.77
CA PHE A 70 -27.36 -0.83 -22.67
C PHE A 70 -26.14 -0.05 -22.16
N SER A 71 -25.04 -0.75 -21.90
CA SER A 71 -23.75 -0.18 -21.56
C SER A 71 -22.67 -0.92 -22.34
N TYR A 72 -21.52 -0.26 -22.54
CA TYR A 72 -20.35 -0.91 -23.12
C TYR A 72 -19.47 -1.51 -22.00
N ARG A 73 -18.79 -2.58 -22.38
CA ARG A 73 -17.70 -3.19 -21.61
C ARG A 73 -16.44 -3.17 -22.45
N VAL A 74 -15.42 -2.49 -21.96
CA VAL A 74 -14.10 -2.42 -22.61
C VAL A 74 -13.18 -3.40 -21.92
N ARG A 75 -12.73 -4.43 -22.66
CA ARG A 75 -11.71 -5.38 -22.20
C ARG A 75 -10.35 -4.78 -22.47
N ILE A 76 -9.48 -4.83 -21.48
CA ILE A 76 -8.11 -4.33 -21.53
C ILE A 76 -7.23 -5.51 -21.12
N ASN A 77 -6.44 -6.04 -22.04
CA ASN A 77 -5.55 -7.16 -21.78
C ASN A 77 -4.10 -6.71 -21.93
N ASN A 78 -3.32 -6.85 -20.86
CA ASN A 78 -1.88 -6.67 -20.91
C ASN A 78 -1.24 -7.97 -21.38
N LEU A 79 -0.56 -7.94 -22.52
CA LEU A 79 0.09 -9.12 -23.09
C LEU A 79 1.41 -9.49 -22.41
N ASN A 80 1.98 -8.59 -21.65
CA ASN A 80 3.20 -8.81 -20.87
C ASN A 80 2.90 -9.39 -19.47
N ASN A 81 1.72 -9.04 -18.90
CA ASN A 81 1.32 -9.53 -17.57
C ASN A 81 -0.21 -9.58 -17.44
N SER A 82 -0.79 -10.78 -17.48
CA SER A 82 -2.25 -10.98 -17.40
C SER A 82 -2.88 -10.59 -16.05
N ALA A 83 -2.10 -10.41 -14.99
CA ALA A 83 -2.60 -9.92 -13.71
C ALA A 83 -3.15 -8.48 -13.81
N TYR A 84 -2.76 -7.72 -14.83
CA TYR A 84 -3.25 -6.37 -15.10
C TYR A 84 -4.39 -6.33 -16.13
N ASN A 85 -5.01 -7.46 -16.44
CA ASN A 85 -6.20 -7.48 -17.30
C ASN A 85 -7.38 -6.87 -16.55
N THR A 86 -8.07 -5.92 -17.18
CA THR A 86 -9.19 -5.20 -16.59
C THR A 86 -10.40 -5.11 -17.50
N LEU A 87 -11.55 -4.77 -16.92
CA LEU A 87 -12.81 -4.59 -17.61
C LEU A 87 -13.48 -3.29 -17.15
N ALA A 88 -13.57 -2.33 -18.07
CA ALA A 88 -14.24 -1.05 -17.79
C ALA A 88 -15.68 -1.05 -18.25
N THR A 89 -16.53 -0.24 -17.58
CA THR A 89 -17.93 0.02 -17.98
C THR A 89 -18.06 1.44 -18.48
N VAL A 90 -18.69 1.58 -19.66
CA VAL A 90 -18.88 2.87 -20.33
C VAL A 90 -20.37 3.03 -20.71
N SER A 91 -20.90 4.24 -20.55
CA SER A 91 -22.29 4.55 -20.89
C SER A 91 -22.58 4.32 -22.38
N GLN A 92 -23.82 3.94 -22.72
CA GLN A 92 -24.27 3.76 -24.10
C GLN A 92 -24.11 5.01 -25.00
N THR A 93 -24.10 6.21 -24.40
CA THR A 93 -23.92 7.47 -25.13
C THR A 93 -22.48 7.80 -25.45
N GLN A 94 -21.55 7.07 -24.85
CA GLN A 94 -20.10 7.27 -24.97
C GLN A 94 -19.51 6.23 -25.92
N THR A 95 -18.89 6.67 -26.99
CA THR A 95 -18.22 5.81 -27.99
C THR A 95 -16.71 6.03 -28.00
N THR A 96 -16.18 6.60 -26.93
CA THR A 96 -14.76 6.79 -26.66
C THR A 96 -14.45 6.36 -25.24
N TYR A 97 -13.23 5.90 -25.02
CA TYR A 97 -12.72 5.55 -23.69
C TYR A 97 -11.20 5.73 -23.65
N THR A 98 -10.67 6.27 -22.57
CA THR A 98 -9.23 6.29 -22.35
C THR A 98 -8.92 5.30 -21.21
N ALA A 99 -8.19 4.25 -21.54
CA ALA A 99 -7.61 3.33 -20.58
C ALA A 99 -6.41 4.01 -19.94
N ASN A 100 -6.48 4.29 -18.64
CA ASN A 100 -5.42 4.93 -17.89
C ASN A 100 -4.72 3.93 -16.98
N TYR A 101 -3.58 4.32 -16.39
CA TYR A 101 -2.77 3.52 -15.48
C TYR A 101 -2.27 2.21 -16.10
N LEU A 102 -1.97 2.27 -17.38
CA LEU A 102 -1.31 1.20 -18.08
C LEU A 102 0.20 1.22 -17.77
N SER A 103 0.82 0.05 -17.81
CA SER A 103 2.29 -0.03 -17.73
C SER A 103 2.93 0.58 -18.98
N SER A 104 4.01 1.31 -18.79
CA SER A 104 4.80 1.87 -19.91
C SER A 104 5.51 0.75 -20.68
N ASN A 105 5.91 1.04 -21.89
CA ASN A 105 6.64 0.13 -22.80
C ASN A 105 6.02 -1.28 -22.86
N SER A 106 4.68 -1.36 -22.90
CA SER A 106 3.93 -2.61 -22.78
C SER A 106 2.91 -2.79 -23.89
N ASN A 107 2.69 -4.05 -24.28
CA ASN A 107 1.72 -4.42 -25.30
C ASN A 107 0.34 -4.68 -24.72
N TYR A 108 -0.67 -4.08 -25.32
CA TYR A 108 -2.06 -4.22 -24.94
C TYR A 108 -2.95 -4.59 -26.13
N THR A 109 -4.01 -5.34 -25.83
CA THR A 109 -5.13 -5.53 -26.75
C THR A 109 -6.42 -5.08 -26.10
N PHE A 110 -7.32 -4.53 -26.92
CA PHE A 110 -8.60 -4.01 -26.53
C PHE A 110 -9.71 -4.63 -27.37
N SER A 111 -10.85 -4.92 -26.74
CA SER A 111 -12.12 -5.20 -27.41
C SER A 111 -13.26 -4.57 -26.64
N VAL A 112 -14.38 -4.31 -27.32
CA VAL A 112 -15.57 -3.71 -26.72
C VAL A 112 -16.78 -4.57 -27.07
N TYR A 113 -17.65 -4.81 -26.09
CA TYR A 113 -18.95 -5.43 -26.29
C TYR A 113 -20.02 -4.63 -25.55
N ALA A 114 -21.28 -4.74 -26.01
CA ALA A 114 -22.43 -4.09 -25.39
C ALA A 114 -23.23 -5.09 -24.56
N VAL A 115 -23.82 -4.61 -23.45
CA VAL A 115 -24.67 -5.41 -22.56
C VAL A 115 -25.91 -4.59 -22.21
N ASP A 116 -27.11 -5.14 -22.45
CA ASP A 116 -28.37 -4.52 -22.08
C ASP A 116 -28.69 -4.70 -20.56
N ASP A 117 -29.77 -4.08 -20.11
CA ASP A 117 -30.22 -4.17 -18.71
C ASP A 117 -30.74 -5.58 -18.34
N ASN A 118 -31.06 -6.44 -19.30
CA ASN A 118 -31.48 -7.82 -19.09
C ASN A 118 -30.31 -8.82 -19.08
N GLY A 119 -29.08 -8.33 -19.32
CA GLY A 119 -27.87 -9.12 -19.32
C GLY A 119 -27.54 -9.80 -20.66
N ASN A 120 -28.28 -9.48 -21.75
CA ASN A 120 -27.94 -9.99 -23.08
C ASN A 120 -26.69 -9.25 -23.58
N LYS A 121 -25.74 -10.01 -24.12
CA LYS A 121 -24.42 -9.50 -24.54
C LYS A 121 -24.26 -9.61 -26.04
N SER A 122 -23.75 -8.56 -26.68
CA SER A 122 -23.26 -8.65 -28.04
C SER A 122 -22.01 -9.51 -28.15
N ALA A 123 -21.61 -9.88 -29.35
CA ALA A 123 -20.22 -10.33 -29.60
C ALA A 123 -19.24 -9.16 -29.35
N ASP A 124 -17.96 -9.50 -29.17
CA ASP A 124 -16.90 -8.51 -29.05
C ASP A 124 -16.66 -7.82 -30.43
N SER A 125 -16.24 -6.57 -30.39
CA SER A 125 -15.74 -5.82 -31.55
C SER A 125 -14.53 -6.51 -32.19
N ASN A 126 -14.00 -5.92 -33.26
CA ASN A 126 -12.62 -6.20 -33.67
C ASN A 126 -11.66 -5.90 -32.51
N ILE A 127 -10.50 -6.59 -32.50
CA ILE A 127 -9.40 -6.32 -31.59
C ILE A 127 -8.62 -5.10 -32.11
N ALA A 128 -8.35 -4.14 -31.22
CA ALA A 128 -7.39 -3.07 -31.41
C ALA A 128 -6.14 -3.35 -30.55
N SER A 129 -4.96 -3.16 -31.09
CA SER A 129 -3.69 -3.36 -30.38
C SER A 129 -2.97 -2.03 -30.24
N ALA A 130 -2.26 -1.87 -29.12
CA ALA A 130 -1.40 -0.73 -28.86
C ALA A 130 -0.16 -1.16 -28.08
N HIS A 131 0.92 -0.42 -28.29
CA HIS A 131 2.13 -0.47 -27.47
C HIS A 131 2.28 0.90 -26.80
N THR A 132 2.24 0.94 -25.45
CA THR A 132 2.43 2.18 -24.70
C THR A 132 3.86 2.69 -24.88
N LEU A 133 4.03 4.00 -24.88
CA LEU A 133 5.36 4.61 -25.00
C LEU A 133 6.24 4.21 -23.80
N ALA A 134 7.54 4.30 -23.97
CA ALA A 134 8.46 4.24 -22.86
C ALA A 134 8.31 5.53 -22.03
N ASP A 135 8.24 5.37 -20.71
CA ASP A 135 8.34 6.51 -19.81
C ASP A 135 9.80 6.98 -19.75
N THR A 136 10.03 8.25 -19.99
CA THR A 136 11.36 8.89 -19.98
C THR A 136 11.40 10.13 -19.10
N THR A 137 10.31 10.42 -18.40
CA THR A 137 10.14 11.62 -17.58
C THR A 137 10.50 11.29 -16.13
N PRO A 138 11.53 11.90 -15.52
CA PRO A 138 11.82 11.68 -14.12
C PRO A 138 10.87 12.45 -13.21
N PRO A 139 10.59 11.95 -11.99
CA PRO A 139 9.80 12.66 -10.99
C PRO A 139 10.37 14.04 -10.68
N THR A 140 9.50 15.00 -10.33
CA THR A 140 9.85 16.40 -10.05
C THR A 140 9.31 16.88 -8.69
N GLY A 141 9.72 18.07 -8.25
CA GLY A 141 9.18 18.73 -7.05
C GLY A 141 9.74 18.21 -5.72
N LEU A 142 10.80 17.42 -5.74
CA LEU A 142 11.41 16.83 -4.54
C LEU A 142 12.34 17.82 -3.84
N VAL A 143 11.98 18.22 -2.61
CA VAL A 143 12.78 19.10 -1.75
C VAL A 143 12.96 18.44 -0.39
N LEU A 144 14.19 18.33 0.09
CA LEU A 144 14.54 17.71 1.38
C LEU A 144 14.80 18.79 2.43
N HIS A 145 14.31 18.50 3.65
CA HIS A 145 14.66 19.21 4.89
C HIS A 145 15.16 18.19 5.93
N ALA A 146 16.09 18.61 6.76
CA ALA A 146 16.62 17.81 7.86
C ALA A 146 16.56 18.56 9.18
N THR A 147 16.25 17.86 10.27
CA THR A 147 16.23 18.39 11.64
C THR A 147 16.97 17.44 12.55
N VAL A 148 18.00 17.93 13.23
CA VAL A 148 18.72 17.16 14.24
C VAL A 148 17.83 16.99 15.47
N LEU A 149 17.57 15.78 15.89
CA LEU A 149 16.71 15.47 17.04
C LEU A 149 17.55 15.19 18.31
N THR A 150 18.59 14.38 18.16
CA THR A 150 19.44 13.93 19.27
C THR A 150 20.90 13.85 18.81
N PRO A 151 21.86 13.50 19.69
CA PRO A 151 23.22 13.23 19.27
C PRO A 151 23.38 12.11 18.23
N SER A 152 22.42 11.18 18.15
CA SER A 152 22.46 10.03 17.24
C SER A 152 21.34 9.98 16.22
N GLN A 153 20.45 11.02 16.15
CA GLN A 153 19.26 10.97 15.31
C GLN A 153 19.02 12.26 14.53
N VAL A 154 18.65 12.09 13.26
CA VAL A 154 18.23 13.16 12.36
C VAL A 154 16.89 12.80 11.74
N LYS A 155 15.90 13.67 11.84
CA LYS A 155 14.63 13.57 11.11
C LYS A 155 14.76 14.23 9.75
N LEU A 156 14.43 13.49 8.72
CA LEU A 156 14.29 13.94 7.36
C LEU A 156 12.82 14.12 7.00
N THR A 157 12.48 15.17 6.30
CA THR A 157 11.16 15.38 5.70
C THR A 157 11.34 15.89 4.28
N TRP A 158 10.48 15.45 3.36
CA TRP A 158 10.56 15.90 1.97
C TRP A 158 9.18 16.14 1.36
N THR A 159 9.14 16.92 0.29
CA THR A 159 7.92 17.14 -0.48
C THR A 159 7.58 15.89 -1.29
N THR A 160 6.30 15.62 -1.48
CA THR A 160 5.86 14.57 -2.41
C THR A 160 6.33 14.93 -3.82
N ALA A 161 7.09 14.04 -4.45
CA ALA A 161 7.42 14.18 -5.86
C ALA A 161 6.17 13.93 -6.73
N THR A 162 6.14 14.54 -7.89
CA THR A 162 5.08 14.38 -8.89
C THR A 162 5.69 13.93 -10.22
N ASP A 163 4.92 13.16 -10.96
CA ASP A 163 5.27 12.64 -12.26
C ASP A 163 4.14 12.86 -13.26
N ASP A 164 4.39 12.71 -14.55
CA ASP A 164 3.37 12.78 -15.58
C ASP A 164 2.44 11.56 -15.56
N VAL A 165 2.84 10.44 -14.93
CA VAL A 165 1.96 9.33 -14.59
C VAL A 165 1.19 9.66 -13.32
N PRO A 166 -0.12 9.98 -13.39
CA PRO A 166 -0.90 10.34 -12.22
C PRO A 166 -1.11 9.15 -11.29
N ALA A 167 -0.97 9.38 -10.01
CA ALA A 167 -1.18 8.48 -8.88
C ALA A 167 -0.09 7.42 -8.63
N ASN A 168 0.49 7.49 -7.45
CA ASN A 168 1.51 6.58 -6.90
C ASN A 168 2.86 6.61 -7.61
N CYS A 169 3.27 7.79 -8.00
CA CYS A 169 4.47 7.99 -8.78
C CYS A 169 5.69 7.32 -8.18
N CYS A 170 5.94 7.44 -6.88
CA CYS A 170 7.35 7.44 -6.52
C CYS A 170 7.69 6.56 -5.33
N ASN A 171 8.72 5.73 -5.54
CA ASN A 171 9.48 5.12 -4.45
C ASN A 171 10.57 6.09 -3.98
N TYR A 172 10.67 6.29 -2.69
CA TYR A 172 11.70 7.12 -2.11
C TYR A 172 12.86 6.29 -1.55
N GLY A 173 14.06 6.77 -1.72
CA GLY A 173 15.25 6.20 -1.10
C GLY A 173 16.10 7.28 -0.48
N VAL A 174 16.56 7.08 0.76
CA VAL A 174 17.44 8.00 1.44
C VAL A 174 18.90 7.69 1.13
N ASN A 175 19.68 8.73 0.87
CA ASN A 175 21.13 8.64 0.70
C ASN A 175 21.80 9.37 1.87
N LEU A 176 22.84 8.76 2.40
CA LEU A 176 23.71 9.26 3.44
C LEU A 176 25.14 9.32 2.89
N ASN A 177 25.75 10.51 2.90
CA ASN A 177 27.10 10.74 2.36
C ASN A 177 27.27 10.19 0.93
N GLY A 178 26.23 10.34 0.10
CA GLY A 178 26.20 9.85 -1.28
C GLY A 178 25.86 8.37 -1.48
N ALA A 179 25.79 7.58 -0.42
CA ALA A 179 25.44 6.15 -0.49
C ALA A 179 23.97 5.93 -0.08
N ARG A 180 23.24 5.10 -0.82
CA ARG A 180 21.87 4.74 -0.48
C ARG A 180 21.86 3.89 0.79
N ILE A 181 21.04 4.28 1.76
CA ILE A 181 20.84 3.51 2.97
C ILE A 181 19.52 2.72 2.87
N THR A 182 19.57 1.44 3.27
CA THR A 182 18.43 0.52 3.24
C THR A 182 17.70 0.42 4.57
N GLN A 183 18.26 1.03 5.63
CA GLN A 183 17.74 0.91 6.98
C GLN A 183 16.61 1.91 7.24
N ASN A 184 15.48 1.40 7.73
CA ASN A 184 14.37 2.15 8.34
C ASN A 184 13.60 3.16 7.45
N VAL A 185 13.53 2.94 6.15
CA VAL A 185 12.66 3.72 5.28
C VAL A 185 11.62 2.78 4.64
N ASN A 186 10.38 2.92 5.06
CA ASN A 186 9.26 2.23 4.42
C ASN A 186 9.06 2.81 3.01
N TRP A 187 9.19 1.98 1.98
CA TRP A 187 9.42 2.32 0.58
C TRP A 187 8.27 3.01 -0.16
N LEU A 188 7.08 3.14 0.44
CA LEU A 188 5.88 3.58 -0.28
C LEU A 188 5.21 4.77 0.41
N SER A 189 5.09 5.87 -0.29
CA SER A 189 4.29 7.07 0.07
C SER A 189 4.68 7.84 1.35
N GLN A 190 5.74 7.47 2.06
CA GLN A 190 6.20 8.26 3.21
C GLN A 190 7.05 9.45 2.75
N THR A 191 6.79 10.62 3.32
CA THR A 191 7.54 11.85 3.07
C THR A 191 8.41 12.25 4.26
N SER A 192 8.75 11.29 5.12
CA SER A 192 9.64 11.49 6.26
C SER A 192 10.34 10.21 6.67
N ALA A 193 11.52 10.34 7.26
CA ALA A 193 12.28 9.25 7.89
C ALA A 193 13.08 9.79 9.07
N THR A 194 13.28 8.96 10.10
CA THR A 194 14.25 9.26 11.16
C THR A 194 15.46 8.35 10.97
N ILE A 195 16.60 8.96 10.74
CA ILE A 195 17.88 8.25 10.62
C ILE A 195 18.49 8.16 12.00
N ARG A 196 18.89 6.96 12.38
CA ARG A 196 19.35 6.58 13.73
C ARG A 196 20.78 6.09 13.69
N HIS A 197 21.38 5.86 14.85
CA HIS A 197 22.75 5.33 15.01
C HIS A 197 23.82 6.18 14.34
N LEU A 198 23.59 7.48 14.29
CA LEU A 198 24.61 8.44 13.86
C LEU A 198 25.58 8.68 15.00
N GLN A 199 26.84 9.02 14.67
CA GLN A 199 27.82 9.39 15.68
C GLN A 199 27.56 10.80 16.19
N PRO A 200 27.67 11.06 17.50
CA PRO A 200 27.56 12.40 18.07
C PRO A 200 28.61 13.37 17.50
N GLY A 201 28.23 14.65 17.40
CA GLY A 201 29.11 15.73 16.94
C GLY A 201 29.67 15.55 15.53
N THR A 202 29.04 14.76 14.69
CA THR A 202 29.54 14.33 13.39
C THR A 202 28.74 14.97 12.26
N GLY A 203 29.42 15.39 11.19
CA GLY A 203 28.82 15.94 9.98
C GLY A 203 28.29 14.85 9.04
N TYR A 204 27.07 15.04 8.54
CA TYR A 204 26.40 14.16 7.58
C TYR A 204 25.75 14.93 6.46
N SER A 205 25.79 14.41 5.24
CA SER A 205 25.12 14.93 4.08
C SER A 205 23.97 13.96 3.67
N PHE A 206 22.75 14.46 3.63
CA PHE A 206 21.59 13.70 3.23
C PHE A 206 21.02 14.16 1.90
N SER A 207 20.54 13.22 1.11
CA SER A 207 19.66 13.47 -0.03
C SER A 207 18.61 12.37 -0.12
N VAL A 208 17.50 12.64 -0.85
CA VAL A 208 16.45 11.67 -1.12
C VAL A 208 16.33 11.50 -2.63
N THR A 209 16.22 10.26 -3.08
CA THR A 209 15.95 9.94 -4.48
C THR A 209 14.49 9.48 -4.61
N ALA A 210 13.72 10.09 -5.51
CA ALA A 210 12.43 9.63 -5.94
C ALA A 210 12.60 8.88 -7.28
N SER A 211 12.08 7.66 -7.36
CA SER A 211 12.09 6.84 -8.59
C SER A 211 10.66 6.48 -8.96
N ASP A 212 10.31 6.59 -10.23
CA ASP A 212 9.02 6.11 -10.75
C ASP A 212 8.93 4.58 -10.74
N PHE A 213 7.72 4.06 -11.00
CA PHE A 213 7.48 2.60 -11.08
C PHE A 213 7.64 2.06 -12.50
N SER A 214 7.68 2.91 -13.49
CA SER A 214 7.45 2.51 -14.87
C SER A 214 8.69 2.46 -15.74
N GLY A 215 9.70 3.27 -15.52
CA GLY A 215 10.83 3.36 -16.42
C GLY A 215 12.21 3.30 -15.76
N GLY A 216 12.27 3.35 -14.45
CA GLY A 216 13.53 3.46 -13.73
C GLY A 216 14.11 4.88 -13.77
N ASN A 217 13.30 5.90 -14.14
CA ASN A 217 13.69 7.29 -14.05
C ASN A 217 13.72 7.71 -12.59
N ALA A 218 14.67 8.57 -12.23
CA ALA A 218 14.85 9.01 -10.86
C ALA A 218 15.34 10.45 -10.79
N THR A 219 14.90 11.15 -9.75
CA THR A 219 15.38 12.47 -9.38
C THR A 219 15.91 12.46 -7.96
N THR A 220 17.02 13.12 -7.73
CA THR A 220 17.58 13.31 -6.39
C THR A 220 17.32 14.74 -5.92
N SER A 221 16.90 14.89 -4.66
CA SER A 221 16.66 16.17 -4.02
C SER A 221 17.94 17.03 -3.91
N ASN A 222 17.79 18.24 -3.42
CA ASN A 222 18.91 19.00 -2.84
C ASN A 222 19.60 18.16 -1.76
N ALA A 223 20.90 18.32 -1.61
CA ALA A 223 21.63 17.84 -0.44
C ALA A 223 21.38 18.75 0.77
N VAL A 224 21.29 18.15 1.96
CA VAL A 224 21.18 18.88 3.23
C VAL A 224 22.27 18.36 4.17
N ASP A 225 23.16 19.27 4.55
CA ASP A 225 24.24 18.98 5.48
C ASP A 225 23.83 19.34 6.91
N VAL A 226 24.07 18.45 7.84
CA VAL A 226 23.82 18.63 9.27
C VAL A 226 24.97 18.15 10.10
N VAL A 227 25.12 18.68 11.31
CA VAL A 227 26.02 18.16 12.34
C VAL A 227 25.14 17.69 13.49
N THR A 228 25.29 16.44 13.91
CA THR A 228 24.59 15.89 15.08
C THR A 228 25.00 16.61 16.35
N LEU A 229 24.13 16.61 17.37
CA LEU A 229 24.47 17.21 18.65
C LEU A 229 25.67 16.47 19.29
N PRO A 230 26.54 17.18 20.01
CA PRO A 230 27.62 16.53 20.74
C PRO A 230 27.03 15.74 21.91
N SER A 231 27.71 14.65 22.30
CA SER A 231 27.45 13.93 23.54
C SER A 231 28.76 13.45 24.15
N SER A 232 28.82 13.47 25.49
CA SER A 232 29.90 12.85 26.26
C SER A 232 29.53 11.49 26.83
N ASP A 233 28.27 11.07 26.63
CA ASP A 233 27.79 9.78 27.08
C ASP A 233 28.29 8.65 26.17
N THR A 234 28.98 7.69 26.78
CA THR A 234 29.55 6.52 26.11
C THR A 234 29.09 5.21 26.76
N LEU A 235 28.22 5.28 27.76
CA LEU A 235 27.74 4.12 28.47
C LEU A 235 26.41 3.65 27.87
N PRO A 236 26.30 2.37 27.53
CA PRO A 236 25.03 1.85 27.02
C PRO A 236 24.00 1.64 28.16
N PRO A 237 22.71 1.64 27.83
CA PRO A 237 21.67 1.20 28.76
C PRO A 237 21.88 -0.23 29.25
N THR A 238 21.25 -0.60 30.35
CA THR A 238 21.20 -1.99 30.81
C THR A 238 20.51 -2.88 29.76
N ILE A 239 20.84 -4.18 29.77
CA ILE A 239 20.22 -5.15 28.86
C ILE A 239 18.74 -5.30 29.22
N PRO A 240 17.81 -5.23 28.25
CA PRO A 240 16.40 -5.58 28.49
C PRO A 240 16.29 -7.03 28.94
N THR A 241 15.45 -7.29 29.93
CA THR A 241 15.27 -8.65 30.49
C THR A 241 13.84 -9.13 30.34
N ASN A 242 13.59 -10.41 30.62
CA ASN A 242 12.26 -11.00 30.60
C ASN A 242 11.52 -10.81 29.25
N LEU A 243 12.25 -10.95 28.12
CA LEU A 243 11.61 -10.94 26.80
C LEU A 243 10.64 -12.12 26.72
N HIS A 244 9.38 -11.88 26.38
CA HIS A 244 8.31 -12.89 26.32
C HIS A 244 7.25 -12.53 25.30
N LEU A 245 6.48 -13.55 24.87
CA LEU A 245 5.30 -13.36 24.03
C LEU A 245 4.13 -12.83 24.86
N VAL A 246 3.56 -11.71 24.49
CA VAL A 246 2.32 -11.16 25.09
C VAL A 246 1.10 -11.65 24.34
N ARG A 247 1.15 -11.60 22.99
CA ARG A 247 0.00 -11.93 22.14
C ARG A 247 0.48 -12.35 20.75
N ASP A 248 -0.18 -13.40 20.21
CA ASP A 248 -0.04 -13.88 18.85
C ASP A 248 -1.42 -13.76 18.19
N ASP A 249 -1.61 -12.78 17.32
CA ASP A 249 -2.90 -12.52 16.66
C ASP A 249 -3.00 -13.17 15.29
N SER A 250 -2.36 -14.30 15.10
CA SER A 250 -2.37 -15.08 13.87
C SER A 250 -2.06 -14.27 12.59
N CYS A 251 -1.14 -14.73 11.78
CA CYS A 251 -0.87 -14.19 10.44
C CYS A 251 0.06 -12.96 10.37
N ALA A 252 1.07 -12.85 11.18
CA ALA A 252 2.18 -11.89 11.11
C ALA A 252 2.20 -10.78 12.16
N GLU A 253 1.35 -10.83 13.16
CA GLU A 253 1.33 -9.85 14.24
C GLU A 253 1.73 -10.49 15.56
N ILE A 254 2.96 -10.23 16.02
CA ILE A 254 3.47 -10.73 17.29
C ILE A 254 3.69 -9.56 18.22
N TRP A 255 3.17 -9.67 19.41
CA TRP A 255 3.39 -8.70 20.48
C TRP A 255 4.35 -9.28 21.49
N LEU A 256 5.48 -8.59 21.69
CA LEU A 256 6.51 -8.96 22.63
C LEU A 256 6.49 -8.02 23.84
N GLY A 257 6.74 -8.55 25.02
CA GLY A 257 6.93 -7.80 26.25
C GLY A 257 8.32 -8.03 26.81
N TRP A 258 8.84 -7.05 27.54
CA TRP A 258 10.13 -7.12 28.23
C TRP A 258 10.15 -6.21 29.44
N THR A 259 11.12 -6.44 30.33
CA THR A 259 11.42 -5.51 31.40
C THR A 259 12.32 -4.41 30.87
N GLU A 260 11.93 -3.17 31.08
CA GLU A 260 12.60 -1.97 30.60
C GLU A 260 14.05 -1.88 31.08
N SER A 261 14.88 -1.27 30.21
CA SER A 261 16.26 -0.93 30.52
C SER A 261 16.35 0.37 31.31
N SER A 262 17.46 0.60 31.98
CA SER A 262 17.80 1.86 32.62
C SER A 262 19.13 2.37 32.11
N ASP A 263 19.32 3.67 32.14
CA ASP A 263 20.55 4.34 31.80
C ASP A 263 20.89 5.40 32.86
N ALA A 264 22.19 5.72 33.02
CA ALA A 264 22.64 6.69 34.01
C ALA A 264 22.45 8.15 33.55
N SER A 265 22.45 8.37 32.24
CA SER A 265 22.40 9.69 31.59
C SER A 265 21.04 9.99 30.98
N ASP A 266 20.27 8.95 30.64
CA ASP A 266 18.98 9.08 29.97
C ASP A 266 17.82 8.62 30.84
N SER A 267 16.70 9.36 30.73
CA SER A 267 15.43 8.90 31.33
C SER A 267 14.85 7.78 30.49
N GLN A 268 14.00 6.95 31.10
CA GLN A 268 13.30 5.83 30.44
C GLN A 268 12.63 6.23 29.11
N ALA A 269 12.01 7.41 29.07
CA ALA A 269 11.33 7.92 27.87
C ALA A 269 12.28 8.19 26.68
N ASN A 270 13.57 8.17 26.89
CA ASN A 270 14.61 8.43 25.89
C ASN A 270 15.35 7.16 25.47
N ILE A 271 15.05 6.01 26.08
CA ILE A 271 15.61 4.72 25.72
C ILE A 271 14.70 4.11 24.64
N GLU A 272 15.28 3.83 23.48
CA GLU A 272 14.61 3.13 22.39
C GLU A 272 15.00 1.66 22.38
N TYR A 273 14.16 0.83 21.75
CA TYR A 273 14.42 -0.59 21.68
C TYR A 273 14.46 -1.06 20.23
N GLU A 274 15.33 -2.02 19.96
CA GLU A 274 15.53 -2.67 18.67
C GLU A 274 15.22 -4.15 18.78
N ILE A 275 14.23 -4.62 18.03
CA ILE A 275 13.87 -6.03 17.98
C ILE A 275 14.57 -6.67 16.79
N TYR A 276 15.23 -7.79 17.03
CA TYR A 276 15.87 -8.60 16.00
C TYR A 276 15.12 -9.92 15.84
N VAL A 277 14.82 -10.28 14.60
CA VAL A 277 14.22 -11.56 14.22
C VAL A 277 15.23 -12.36 13.45
N ASN A 278 15.62 -13.53 13.95
CA ASN A 278 16.65 -14.37 13.36
C ASN A 278 17.98 -13.61 13.09
N GLY A 279 18.31 -12.66 13.98
CA GLY A 279 19.50 -11.83 13.87
C GLY A 279 19.38 -10.63 12.91
N VAL A 280 18.24 -10.43 12.28
CA VAL A 280 17.96 -9.29 11.40
C VAL A 280 17.11 -8.27 12.14
N LEU A 281 17.48 -6.98 12.09
CA LEU A 281 16.72 -5.89 12.70
C LEU A 281 15.34 -5.78 12.07
N SER A 282 14.30 -5.78 12.92
CA SER A 282 12.92 -5.53 12.49
C SER A 282 12.80 -4.11 11.90
N PRO A 283 12.09 -3.93 10.80
CA PRO A 283 11.99 -2.63 10.14
C PRO A 283 11.16 -1.60 10.92
N LEU A 284 10.39 -2.04 11.91
CA LEU A 284 9.59 -1.13 12.72
C LEU A 284 10.40 -0.64 13.93
N PRO A 285 10.54 0.68 14.09
CA PRO A 285 11.15 1.25 15.29
C PRO A 285 10.22 1.04 16.48
N VAL A 286 10.77 0.60 17.59
CA VAL A 286 10.08 0.56 18.88
C VAL A 286 10.19 1.93 19.53
N SER A 287 9.07 2.48 19.97
CA SER A 287 9.05 3.77 20.64
C SER A 287 9.75 3.70 21.99
N ALA A 288 10.44 4.78 22.37
CA ALA A 288 11.03 4.91 23.69
C ALA A 288 9.97 4.77 24.79
N GLY A 289 10.32 4.10 25.90
CA GLY A 289 9.43 3.95 27.06
C GLY A 289 8.27 2.97 26.86
N VAL A 290 8.36 2.04 25.93
CA VAL A 290 7.36 0.98 25.72
C VAL A 290 7.95 -0.35 26.14
N ASP A 291 7.16 -1.16 26.83
CA ASP A 291 7.51 -2.51 27.27
C ASP A 291 6.95 -3.63 26.39
N PHE A 292 6.26 -3.27 25.31
CA PHE A 292 5.80 -4.21 24.27
C PHE A 292 5.76 -3.53 22.91
N ASP A 293 5.95 -4.29 21.87
CA ASP A 293 5.83 -3.85 20.48
C ASP A 293 5.41 -5.00 19.57
N PHE A 294 5.12 -4.62 18.38
CA PHE A 294 4.52 -5.37 17.32
C PHE A 294 5.56 -5.67 16.23
N VAL A 295 5.76 -6.94 15.92
CA VAL A 295 6.80 -7.39 14.98
C VAL A 295 6.17 -7.94 13.71
N TYR A 296 6.51 -7.35 12.56
CA TYR A 296 6.06 -7.80 11.24
C TYR A 296 7.13 -8.63 10.51
N GLY A 297 6.69 -9.38 9.52
CA GLY A 297 7.58 -9.97 8.52
C GLY A 297 8.33 -11.20 8.99
N THR A 298 7.81 -11.88 9.98
CA THR A 298 8.36 -13.16 10.43
C THR A 298 8.05 -14.27 9.42
N ALA A 299 9.01 -15.15 9.17
CA ALA A 299 8.79 -16.34 8.35
C ALA A 299 7.98 -17.40 9.13
N PHE A 300 7.23 -18.24 8.43
CA PHE A 300 6.60 -19.42 9.07
C PHE A 300 7.66 -20.36 9.61
N GLY A 301 7.39 -20.97 10.76
CA GLY A 301 8.29 -21.89 11.44
C GLY A 301 8.97 -21.28 12.66
N ASP A 302 10.15 -21.78 13.00
CA ASP A 302 10.93 -21.36 14.16
C ASP A 302 11.55 -19.98 13.93
N ASN A 303 11.23 -19.03 14.81
CA ASN A 303 11.84 -17.69 14.82
C ASN A 303 12.48 -17.41 16.18
N TYR A 304 13.65 -16.77 16.16
CA TYR A 304 14.39 -16.37 17.35
C TYR A 304 14.35 -14.84 17.47
N PHE A 305 13.88 -14.37 18.60
CA PHE A 305 13.75 -12.94 18.90
C PHE A 305 14.74 -12.53 19.96
N THR A 306 15.42 -11.40 19.73
CA THR A 306 16.21 -10.70 20.73
C THR A 306 15.88 -9.22 20.69
N ILE A 307 16.15 -8.51 21.80
CA ILE A 307 15.93 -7.08 21.92
C ILE A 307 17.18 -6.40 22.48
N ARG A 308 17.47 -5.18 22.02
CA ARG A 308 18.49 -4.29 22.59
C ARG A 308 17.87 -2.97 22.97
N ALA A 309 18.45 -2.31 23.95
CA ALA A 309 18.15 -0.93 24.30
C ALA A 309 19.20 0.01 23.69
N VAL A 310 18.75 1.18 23.26
CA VAL A 310 19.60 2.22 22.64
C VAL A 310 19.27 3.56 23.28
N ASP A 311 20.30 4.27 23.78
CA ASP A 311 20.16 5.60 24.36
C ASP A 311 20.12 6.72 23.31
N ARG A 312 19.95 7.96 23.74
CA ARG A 312 19.95 9.14 22.85
C ARG A 312 21.32 9.41 22.19
N SER A 313 22.39 8.94 22.80
CA SER A 313 23.76 9.08 22.29
C SER A 313 24.11 8.02 21.25
N GLY A 314 23.24 6.99 21.09
CA GLY A 314 23.43 5.89 20.15
C GLY A 314 24.18 4.70 20.74
N ASN A 315 24.45 4.68 22.06
CA ASN A 315 25.07 3.51 22.67
C ASN A 315 24.01 2.40 22.80
N SER A 316 24.36 1.19 22.37
CA SER A 316 23.48 0.03 22.37
C SER A 316 23.87 -0.98 23.43
N SER A 317 22.91 -1.50 24.17
CA SER A 317 23.13 -2.60 25.11
C SER A 317 23.53 -3.89 24.35
N ALA A 318 24.05 -4.87 25.09
CA ALA A 318 24.09 -6.23 24.59
C ALA A 318 22.66 -6.75 24.34
N PRO A 319 22.46 -7.76 23.45
CA PRO A 319 21.14 -8.33 23.20
C PRO A 319 20.61 -9.06 24.43
N SER A 320 19.30 -9.09 24.60
CA SER A 320 18.62 -9.93 25.59
C SER A 320 18.88 -11.42 25.34
N THR A 321 18.51 -12.25 26.32
CA THR A 321 18.38 -13.69 26.09
C THR A 321 17.36 -13.93 24.99
N PRO A 322 17.68 -14.76 23.95
CA PRO A 322 16.73 -15.02 22.87
C PRO A 322 15.53 -15.84 23.34
N ILE A 323 14.36 -15.52 22.81
CA ILE A 323 13.20 -16.42 22.88
C ILE A 323 12.94 -17.06 21.54
N LYS A 324 12.44 -18.28 21.54
CA LYS A 324 12.06 -19.03 20.34
C LYS A 324 10.54 -19.13 20.27
N LEU A 325 9.95 -18.70 19.16
CA LEU A 325 8.53 -18.83 18.88
C LEU A 325 8.34 -19.57 17.55
N PHE A 326 7.37 -20.49 17.53
CA PHE A 326 6.98 -21.18 16.30
C PHE A 326 5.73 -20.50 15.71
N LEU A 327 5.84 -20.01 14.48
CA LEU A 327 4.77 -19.32 13.79
C LEU A 327 4.08 -20.22 12.76
N TRP A 328 2.77 -20.31 12.86
CA TRP A 328 1.94 -21.12 11.99
C TRP A 328 1.60 -20.36 10.69
N PRO A 329 1.49 -21.06 9.55
CA PRO A 329 0.93 -20.46 8.34
C PRO A 329 -0.56 -20.11 8.55
N CYS A 330 -0.96 -18.98 8.02
CA CYS A 330 -2.36 -18.55 7.98
C CYS A 330 -3.16 -19.23 6.88
#